data_bf5f20a74adf2991a375a67fe472aadf
#
_entry.id   bf5f20a74adf2991a375a67fe472aadf
#
_cell.length_a   1.000
_cell.length_b   1.000
_cell.length_c   1.000
_cell.angle_alpha   90.00
_cell.angle_beta   90.00
_cell.angle_gamma   90.00
#
_symmetry.space_group_name_H-M   'P 1'
#
loop_
_entity.id
_entity.type
_entity.pdbx_description
1 polymer ?
#
loop_
_entity_poly.entity_id
_entity_poly.type
_entity_poly.pdbx_seq_one_letter_code
_entity_poly.pdbx_strand_id
1 'polypeptide(L)'
;RDSRVSVNVSGRTSQDPNCPIGQLTAKGRAKFHDDEDTKKWFYRALSKKVSPDSQEGEDAFYQLLDSPLRTIISVEVEKWISFDADKSHRDRMGLLKEEEKTPRLSSDTVRMNKERKNRGLEPR
;
A
#
# COMPACT_ATOMS: atom_id res chain seq x y z
N ARG A 1 9.19 -6.39 20.90
CA ARG A 1 8.10 -6.82 20.02
C ARG A 1 8.45 -6.45 18.59
N ASP A 2 8.03 -7.25 17.62
CA ASP A 2 8.37 -7.04 16.21
C ASP A 2 7.63 -5.82 15.64
N SER A 3 8.38 -4.87 15.07
CA SER A 3 7.86 -3.64 14.46
C SER A 3 7.58 -3.78 12.95
N ARG A 4 7.85 -4.94 12.36
CA ARG A 4 7.63 -5.15 10.93
C ARG A 4 6.15 -5.08 10.58
N VAL A 5 5.85 -4.31 9.54
CA VAL A 5 4.47 -4.09 9.06
C VAL A 5 4.41 -4.13 7.55
N SER A 6 3.22 -4.37 7.05
CA SER A 6 2.88 -4.27 5.64
C SER A 6 1.55 -3.51 5.52
N VAL A 7 1.57 -2.41 4.76
CA VAL A 7 0.39 -1.59 4.51
C VAL A 7 0.06 -1.64 3.03
N ASN A 8 -1.16 -2.05 2.71
CA ASN A 8 -1.66 -2.07 1.33
C ASN A 8 -2.60 -0.88 1.10
N VAL A 9 -2.38 -0.18 0.01
CA VAL A 9 -3.23 0.92 -0.46
C VAL A 9 -3.72 0.59 -1.86
N SER A 10 -5.02 0.75 -2.09
CA SER A 10 -5.64 0.55 -3.40
C SER A 10 -6.18 1.87 -3.92
N GLY A 11 -5.82 2.24 -5.15
CA GLY A 11 -6.38 3.39 -5.87
C GLY A 11 -7.68 3.07 -6.62
N ARG A 12 -8.11 1.82 -6.64
CA ARG A 12 -9.23 1.36 -7.47
C ARG A 12 -10.57 2.05 -7.16
N THR A 13 -10.76 2.50 -5.93
CA THR A 13 -11.98 3.19 -5.49
C THR A 13 -11.77 4.68 -5.26
N SER A 14 -10.61 5.21 -5.64
CA SER A 14 -10.34 6.63 -5.53
C SER A 14 -11.24 7.42 -6.47
N GLN A 15 -11.79 8.53 -5.97
CA GLN A 15 -12.53 9.50 -6.79
C GLN A 15 -11.60 10.52 -7.44
N ASP A 16 -10.32 10.53 -7.07
CA ASP A 16 -9.30 11.38 -7.69
C ASP A 16 -8.93 10.82 -9.07
N PRO A 17 -9.20 11.55 -10.17
CA PRO A 17 -8.91 11.09 -11.54
C PRO A 17 -7.40 10.93 -11.80
N ASN A 18 -6.55 11.54 -10.98
CA ASN A 18 -5.10 11.41 -11.08
C ASN A 18 -4.55 10.25 -10.25
N CYS A 19 -5.39 9.57 -9.47
CA CYS A 19 -4.96 8.41 -8.70
C CYS A 19 -4.75 7.21 -9.63
N PRO A 20 -3.55 6.64 -9.69
CA PRO A 20 -3.30 5.48 -10.55
C PRO A 20 -4.15 4.29 -10.10
N ILE A 21 -4.74 3.59 -11.09
CA ILE A 21 -5.46 2.34 -10.85
C ILE A 21 -4.42 1.27 -10.52
N GLY A 22 -4.57 0.65 -9.34
CA GLY A 22 -3.65 -0.39 -8.92
C GLY A 22 -3.60 -0.56 -7.42
N GLN A 23 -2.62 -1.34 -6.99
CA GLN A 23 -2.35 -1.57 -5.57
C GLN A 23 -0.88 -1.29 -5.28
N LEU A 24 -0.64 -0.69 -4.12
CA LEU A 24 0.69 -0.42 -3.63
C LEU A 24 0.82 -0.96 -2.20
N THR A 25 1.81 -1.80 -1.98
CA THR A 25 2.12 -2.32 -0.66
C THR A 25 3.44 -1.74 -0.18
N ALA A 26 3.38 -1.03 0.94
CA ALA A 26 4.55 -0.58 1.68
C ALA A 26 4.93 -1.64 2.72
N LYS A 27 6.13 -2.17 2.65
CA LYS A 27 6.73 -3.00 3.71
C LYS A 27 7.77 -2.20 4.44
N GLY A 28 7.77 -2.27 5.78
CA GLY A 28 8.70 -1.49 6.58
C GLY A 28 8.50 -1.71 8.08
N ARG A 29 8.85 -0.69 8.84
CA ARG A 29 8.76 -0.70 10.30
C ARG A 29 7.78 0.34 10.79
N ALA A 30 6.92 -0.06 11.70
CA ALA A 30 5.97 0.83 12.36
C ALA A 30 6.67 1.62 13.47
N LYS A 31 6.37 2.92 13.51
CA LYS A 31 6.67 3.81 14.61
C LYS A 31 5.38 4.42 15.13
N PHE A 32 5.19 4.38 16.43
CA PHE A 32 4.00 4.90 17.10
C PHE A 32 4.28 6.32 17.61
N HIS A 33 3.30 7.20 17.44
CA HIS A 33 3.36 8.59 17.85
C HIS A 33 2.14 8.89 18.72
N ASP A 34 2.39 9.15 19.98
CA ASP A 34 1.36 9.51 20.96
C ASP A 34 1.49 10.99 21.40
N ASP A 35 2.46 11.71 20.84
CA ASP A 35 2.68 13.12 21.11
C ASP A 35 1.58 14.00 20.48
N GLU A 36 1.18 15.03 21.19
CA GLU A 36 0.07 15.91 20.81
C GLU A 36 0.36 16.71 19.53
N ASP A 37 1.61 17.07 19.26
CA ASP A 37 1.96 17.85 18.08
C ASP A 37 1.80 17.03 16.81
N THR A 38 2.26 15.78 16.82
CA THR A 38 2.06 14.85 15.69
C THR A 38 0.57 14.56 15.48
N LYS A 39 -0.21 14.35 16.55
CA LYS A 39 -1.66 14.13 16.45
C LYS A 39 -2.35 15.31 15.83
N LYS A 40 -2.13 16.52 16.34
CA LYS A 40 -2.74 17.76 15.82
C LYS A 40 -2.40 17.98 14.35
N TRP A 41 -1.14 17.86 14.00
CA TRP A 41 -0.71 17.97 12.61
C TRP A 41 -1.42 16.97 11.70
N PHE A 42 -1.40 15.69 12.09
CA PHE A 42 -1.99 14.62 11.27
C PHE A 42 -3.50 14.75 11.16
N TYR A 43 -4.19 15.03 12.27
CA TYR A 43 -5.65 15.17 12.26
C TYR A 43 -6.09 16.36 11.42
N ARG A 44 -5.38 17.47 11.47
CA ARG A 44 -5.69 18.64 10.65
C ARG A 44 -5.48 18.33 9.16
N ALA A 45 -4.36 17.71 8.80
CA ALA A 45 -4.07 17.33 7.43
C ALA A 45 -5.09 16.33 6.85
N LEU A 46 -5.51 15.36 7.67
CA LEU A 46 -6.51 14.37 7.27
C LEU A 46 -7.91 15.01 7.12
N SER A 47 -8.31 15.86 8.07
CA SER A 47 -9.61 16.55 8.04
C SER A 47 -9.75 17.42 6.80
N LYS A 48 -8.72 18.17 6.45
CA LYS A 48 -8.68 18.98 5.22
C LYS A 48 -8.80 18.12 3.97
N LYS A 49 -8.19 16.93 3.96
CA LYS A 49 -8.26 16.02 2.81
C LYS A 49 -9.64 15.36 2.65
N VAL A 50 -10.34 15.11 3.76
CA VAL A 50 -11.69 14.52 3.77
C VAL A 50 -12.77 15.53 3.43
N SER A 51 -12.58 16.79 3.86
CA SER A 51 -13.55 17.88 3.64
C SER A 51 -12.86 19.09 3.01
N PRO A 52 -12.37 18.98 1.76
CA PRO A 52 -11.53 20.02 1.16
C PRO A 52 -12.25 21.36 0.94
N ASP A 53 -13.58 21.32 0.76
CA ASP A 53 -14.39 22.47 0.36
C ASP A 53 -15.25 23.03 1.51
N SER A 54 -15.07 22.55 2.75
CA SER A 54 -15.89 22.94 3.89
C SER A 54 -15.07 23.04 5.17
N GLN A 55 -14.88 24.26 5.65
CA GLN A 55 -14.21 24.48 6.94
C GLN A 55 -14.99 23.86 8.11
N GLU A 56 -16.33 23.95 8.08
CA GLU A 56 -17.19 23.32 9.09
C GLU A 56 -17.04 21.79 9.08
N GLY A 57 -16.99 21.18 7.89
CA GLY A 57 -16.73 19.75 7.72
C GLY A 57 -15.34 19.36 8.20
N GLU A 58 -14.32 20.18 7.89
CA GLU A 58 -12.95 19.97 8.39
C GLU A 58 -12.92 19.97 9.93
N ASP A 59 -13.54 20.96 10.55
CA ASP A 59 -13.53 21.12 12.02
C ASP A 59 -14.33 20.01 12.71
N ALA A 60 -15.48 19.61 12.15
CA ALA A 60 -16.27 18.50 12.65
C ALA A 60 -15.50 17.17 12.57
N PHE A 61 -14.81 16.93 11.46
CA PHE A 61 -14.02 15.72 11.31
C PHE A 61 -12.77 15.73 12.21
N TYR A 62 -12.13 16.90 12.38
CA TYR A 62 -11.03 17.04 13.33
C TYR A 62 -11.47 16.68 14.76
N GLN A 63 -12.62 17.21 15.23
CA GLN A 63 -13.16 16.89 16.54
C GLN A 63 -13.46 15.38 16.70
N LEU A 64 -13.94 14.73 15.64
CA LEU A 64 -14.15 13.27 15.64
C LEU A 64 -12.85 12.50 15.80
N LEU A 65 -11.75 13.02 15.25
CA LEU A 65 -10.44 12.40 15.35
C LEU A 65 -9.77 12.62 16.70
N ASP A 66 -10.03 13.75 17.35
CA ASP A 66 -9.41 14.14 18.62
C ASP A 66 -9.88 13.23 19.76
N SER A 67 -9.10 12.19 20.02
CA SER A 67 -9.40 11.17 21.04
C SER A 67 -8.11 10.70 21.73
N PRO A 68 -8.09 10.65 23.06
CA PRO A 68 -6.94 10.14 23.81
C PRO A 68 -6.65 8.65 23.55
N LEU A 69 -7.64 7.92 22.99
CA LEU A 69 -7.48 6.49 22.68
C LEU A 69 -6.87 6.23 21.30
N ARG A 70 -6.55 7.27 20.55
CA ARG A 70 -5.94 7.14 19.22
C ARG A 70 -4.44 7.38 19.27
N THR A 71 -3.71 6.60 18.50
CA THR A 71 -2.29 6.78 18.22
C THR A 71 -2.07 6.92 16.74
N ILE A 72 -1.07 7.67 16.34
CA ILE A 72 -0.64 7.77 14.94
C ILE A 72 0.45 6.73 14.71
N ILE A 73 0.35 6.03 13.59
CA ILE A 73 1.34 5.05 13.17
C ILE A 73 1.97 5.56 11.87
N SER A 74 3.27 5.80 11.88
CA SER A 74 4.04 5.97 10.66
C SER A 74 4.73 4.67 10.27
N VAL A 75 4.99 4.51 8.98
CA VAL A 75 5.74 3.38 8.45
C VAL A 75 7.00 3.90 7.79
N GLU A 76 8.15 3.53 8.34
CA GLU A 76 9.45 3.71 7.69
C GLU A 76 9.56 2.64 6.60
N VAL A 77 9.36 3.06 5.34
CA VAL A 77 9.22 2.11 4.22
C VAL A 77 10.59 1.63 3.78
N GLU A 78 10.80 0.31 3.87
CA GLU A 78 12.00 -0.39 3.40
C GLU A 78 11.82 -0.93 1.96
N LYS A 79 10.57 -1.24 1.57
CA LYS A 79 10.28 -1.81 0.26
C LYS A 79 8.87 -1.46 -0.22
N TRP A 80 8.77 -1.05 -1.48
CA TRP A 80 7.51 -0.91 -2.21
C TRP A 80 7.26 -2.12 -3.10
N ILE A 81 6.01 -2.58 -3.13
CA ILE A 81 5.53 -3.62 -4.05
C ILE A 81 4.28 -3.05 -4.72
N SER A 82 4.34 -2.87 -6.03
CA SER A 82 3.20 -2.41 -6.84
C SER A 82 2.58 -3.57 -7.59
N PHE A 83 1.28 -3.47 -7.83
CA PHE A 83 0.54 -4.37 -8.69
C PHE A 83 -0.44 -3.57 -9.55
N ASP A 84 -0.26 -3.69 -10.86
CA ASP A 84 -1.13 -3.10 -11.88
C ASP A 84 -2.03 -4.20 -12.44
N ALA A 85 -3.30 -4.19 -12.03
CA ALA A 85 -4.26 -5.20 -12.42
C ALA A 85 -4.62 -5.12 -13.91
N ASP A 86 -4.68 -3.90 -14.47
CA ASP A 86 -5.02 -3.69 -15.88
C ASP A 86 -3.87 -4.13 -16.77
N LYS A 87 -2.64 -3.80 -16.40
CA LYS A 87 -1.45 -4.29 -17.10
C LYS A 87 -1.38 -5.81 -17.08
N SER A 88 -1.65 -6.43 -15.93
CA SER A 88 -1.69 -7.90 -15.80
C SER A 88 -2.81 -8.53 -16.65
N HIS A 89 -3.98 -7.87 -16.76
CA HIS A 89 -5.06 -8.32 -17.62
C HIS A 89 -4.66 -8.21 -19.11
N ARG A 90 -4.12 -7.07 -19.52
CA ARG A 90 -3.65 -6.85 -20.90
C ARG A 90 -2.55 -7.84 -21.29
N ASP A 91 -1.64 -8.19 -20.37
CA ASP A 91 -0.60 -9.21 -20.63
C ASP A 91 -1.20 -10.59 -20.93
N ARG A 92 -2.20 -11.00 -20.12
CA ARG A 92 -2.91 -12.28 -20.36
C ARG A 92 -3.67 -12.32 -21.68
N MET A 93 -4.17 -11.18 -22.14
CA MET A 93 -4.87 -11.05 -23.41
C MET A 93 -3.92 -10.86 -24.61
N GLY A 94 -2.61 -10.83 -24.38
CA GLY A 94 -1.61 -10.59 -25.43
C GLY A 94 -1.60 -9.17 -25.98
N LEU A 95 -2.16 -8.21 -25.25
CA LEU A 95 -2.33 -6.81 -25.67
C LEU A 95 -1.20 -5.89 -25.20
N LEU A 96 -0.23 -6.40 -24.44
CA LEU A 96 0.94 -5.62 -24.03
C LEU A 96 1.97 -5.53 -25.15
N LYS A 97 2.46 -4.33 -25.39
CA LYS A 97 3.62 -4.10 -26.27
C LYS A 97 4.90 -4.59 -25.59
N GLU A 98 5.92 -4.93 -26.38
CA GLU A 98 7.19 -5.46 -25.84
C GLU A 98 7.88 -4.47 -24.87
N GLU A 99 7.83 -3.17 -25.17
CA GLU A 99 8.39 -2.13 -24.30
C GLU A 99 7.68 -1.98 -22.94
N GLU A 100 6.43 -2.46 -22.82
CA GLU A 100 5.66 -2.46 -21.59
C GLU A 100 5.95 -3.68 -20.71
N LYS A 101 6.55 -4.73 -21.31
CA LYS A 101 6.83 -5.98 -20.60
C LYS A 101 8.04 -5.83 -19.69
N THR A 102 7.94 -6.37 -18.49
CA THR A 102 9.08 -6.51 -17.60
C THR A 102 9.76 -7.87 -17.82
N PRO A 103 11.06 -8.01 -17.52
CA PRO A 103 11.72 -9.30 -17.57
C PRO A 103 10.92 -10.35 -16.77
N ARG A 104 10.59 -11.45 -17.41
CA ARG A 104 9.87 -12.54 -16.74
C ARG A 104 10.75 -13.16 -15.67
N LEU A 105 10.17 -13.40 -14.52
CA LEU A 105 10.77 -14.27 -13.51
C LEU A 105 10.86 -15.70 -14.07
N SER A 106 11.77 -16.50 -13.54
CA SER A 106 11.78 -17.95 -13.83
C SER A 106 10.38 -18.53 -13.59
N SER A 107 9.99 -19.52 -14.41
CA SER A 107 8.66 -20.13 -14.31
C SER A 107 8.37 -20.64 -12.89
N ASP A 108 7.09 -20.71 -12.53
CA ASP A 108 6.69 -21.22 -11.21
C ASP A 108 7.17 -22.66 -11.02
N THR A 109 7.18 -23.48 -12.08
CA THR A 109 7.72 -24.85 -12.04
C THR A 109 9.19 -24.85 -11.63
N VAL A 110 10.04 -23.99 -12.22
CA VAL A 110 11.46 -23.92 -11.87
C VAL A 110 11.65 -23.47 -10.41
N ARG A 111 10.91 -22.46 -9.97
CA ARG A 111 10.97 -21.98 -8.58
C ARG A 111 10.47 -23.02 -7.59
N MET A 112 9.36 -23.69 -7.92
CA MET A 112 8.79 -24.77 -7.12
C MET A 112 9.76 -25.94 -6.99
N ASN A 113 10.37 -26.38 -8.09
CA ASN A 113 11.30 -27.48 -8.09
C ASN A 113 12.58 -27.15 -7.31
N LYS A 114 13.06 -25.90 -7.39
CA LYS A 114 14.17 -25.44 -6.55
C LYS A 114 13.82 -25.53 -5.06
N GLU A 115 12.62 -25.08 -4.68
CA GLU A 115 12.17 -25.14 -3.29
C GLU A 115 11.94 -26.59 -2.81
N ARG A 116 11.38 -27.43 -3.66
CA ARG A 116 11.21 -28.87 -3.35
C ARG A 116 12.57 -29.52 -3.09
N LYS A 117 13.57 -29.26 -3.96
CA LYS A 117 14.94 -29.76 -3.77
C LYS A 117 15.54 -29.26 -2.44
N ASN A 118 15.36 -28.01 -2.08
CA ASN A 118 15.84 -27.45 -0.81
C ASN A 118 15.24 -28.18 0.40
N ARG A 119 14.03 -28.72 0.26
CA ARG A 119 13.32 -29.48 1.30
C ARG A 119 13.51 -31.00 1.19
N GLY A 120 14.40 -31.48 0.31
CA GLY A 120 14.64 -32.91 0.10
C GLY A 120 13.49 -33.65 -0.58
N LEU A 121 12.63 -32.94 -1.33
CA LEU A 121 11.49 -33.49 -2.06
C LEU A 121 11.82 -33.62 -3.54
N GLU A 122 11.26 -34.67 -4.19
CA GLU A 122 11.43 -34.87 -5.62
C GLU A 122 10.79 -33.76 -6.46
N PRO A 123 11.39 -33.31 -7.59
CA PRO A 123 10.80 -32.39 -8.54
C PRO A 123 9.45 -32.89 -9.08
N ARG A 124 8.62 -31.97 -9.57
CA ARG A 124 7.37 -32.29 -10.27
C ARG A 124 7.40 -31.76 -11.68
#